data_ca0c954983c4cde15b11626804f1fae8
#
_entry.id   ca0c954983c4cde15b11626804f1fae8
#
_cell.length_a   1.000
_cell.length_b   1.000
_cell.length_c   1.000
_cell.angle_alpha   90.00
_cell.angle_beta   90.00
_cell.angle_gamma   90.00
#
_symmetry.space_group_name_H-M   'P 1'
#
loop_
_entity.id
_entity.type
_entity.pdbx_description
1 polymer ?
#
loop_
_entity_poly.entity_id
_entity_poly.type
_entity_poly.pdbx_seq_one_letter_code
_entity_poly.pdbx_strand_id
1 'polypeptide(L)'
;MPNPELLAILPQLASGSAHTHSLGFKLESVDAPRIRMRVPYRSEFIGDPDSGVLSGGLVSTLLDHVGGMSVWLALNQFQSIATLDMRVDYMRAAAPGKDLLAEAECYRLNRTMAFVRAWAFEETPDNPVAASQAAYIIHKPALRDADPSAGGR
;
A
#
# COMPACT_ATOMS: atom_id res chain seq x y z
N MET A 1 -9.62 -0.15 -18.22
CA MET A 1 -8.15 -0.02 -18.26
C MET A 1 -7.71 1.07 -17.26
N PRO A 2 -6.62 0.86 -16.55
CA PRO A 2 -6.12 1.89 -15.64
C PRO A 2 -5.76 3.19 -16.38
N ASN A 3 -6.05 4.33 -15.74
CA ASN A 3 -5.74 5.65 -16.27
C ASN A 3 -4.23 5.81 -16.47
N PRO A 4 -3.74 6.19 -17.67
CA PRO A 4 -2.31 6.38 -17.91
C PRO A 4 -1.65 7.42 -16.99
N GLU A 5 -2.36 8.48 -16.61
CA GLU A 5 -1.86 9.49 -15.67
C GLU A 5 -1.63 8.89 -14.27
N LEU A 6 -2.57 8.05 -13.80
CA LEU A 6 -2.38 7.33 -12.54
C LEU A 6 -1.18 6.39 -12.62
N LEU A 7 -1.09 5.58 -13.69
CA LEU A 7 0.02 4.64 -13.86
C LEU A 7 1.38 5.35 -13.84
N ALA A 8 1.46 6.55 -14.42
CA ALA A 8 2.69 7.32 -14.46
C ALA A 8 3.15 7.81 -13.07
N ILE A 9 2.23 8.04 -12.13
CA ILE A 9 2.55 8.53 -10.79
C ILE A 9 2.67 7.43 -9.73
N LEU A 10 2.13 6.22 -9.99
CA LEU A 10 2.18 5.11 -9.01
C LEU A 10 3.59 4.81 -8.48
N PRO A 11 4.67 4.79 -9.29
CA PRO A 11 6.02 4.57 -8.77
C PRO A 11 6.45 5.64 -7.75
N GLN A 12 6.04 6.88 -7.94
CA GLN A 12 6.32 7.99 -7.01
C GLN A 12 5.48 7.85 -5.73
N LEU A 13 4.22 7.43 -5.85
CA LEU A 13 3.35 7.19 -4.69
C LEU A 13 3.84 6.02 -3.83
N ALA A 14 4.47 5.02 -4.44
CA ALA A 14 5.03 3.87 -3.73
C ALA A 14 6.12 4.27 -2.73
N SER A 15 6.92 5.30 -3.01
CA SER A 15 8.05 5.75 -2.20
C SER A 15 8.02 7.25 -1.88
N GLY A 16 6.91 7.93 -2.12
CA GLY A 16 6.85 9.39 -2.11
C GLY A 16 6.84 10.05 -0.73
N SER A 17 6.47 9.34 0.34
CA SER A 17 6.59 9.86 1.70
C SER A 17 8.00 9.63 2.25
N ALA A 18 8.43 10.47 3.20
CA ALA A 18 9.71 10.27 3.89
C ALA A 18 9.80 8.87 4.52
N HIS A 19 8.70 8.37 5.07
CA HIS A 19 8.62 7.04 5.69
C HIS A 19 8.83 5.92 4.65
N THR A 20 8.04 5.88 3.58
CA THR A 20 8.17 4.84 2.55
C THR A 20 9.47 4.92 1.77
N HIS A 21 10.00 6.13 1.58
CA HIS A 21 11.33 6.34 1.00
C HIS A 21 12.43 5.73 1.87
N SER A 22 12.42 6.00 3.19
CA SER A 22 13.41 5.46 4.13
C SER A 22 13.37 3.94 4.21
N LEU A 23 12.18 3.33 4.04
CA LEU A 23 12.02 1.87 4.01
C LEU A 23 12.44 1.25 2.68
N GLY A 24 12.66 2.05 1.64
CA GLY A 24 13.03 1.58 0.30
C GLY A 24 11.90 0.86 -0.45
N PHE A 25 10.65 1.21 -0.15
CA PHE A 25 9.48 0.66 -0.85
C PHE A 25 9.53 1.02 -2.34
N LYS A 26 9.22 0.04 -3.18
CA LYS A 26 9.18 0.20 -4.64
C LYS A 26 7.95 -0.47 -5.22
N LEU A 27 7.39 0.15 -6.25
CA LEU A 27 6.40 -0.51 -7.10
C LEU A 27 7.08 -1.64 -7.87
N GLU A 28 6.52 -2.84 -7.81
CA GLU A 28 7.01 -4.02 -8.54
C GLU A 28 6.25 -4.26 -9.84
N SER A 29 4.93 -4.32 -9.75
CA SER A 29 4.06 -4.51 -10.92
C SER A 29 2.64 -4.00 -10.68
N VAL A 30 1.93 -3.75 -11.79
CA VAL A 30 0.50 -3.45 -11.81
C VAL A 30 -0.17 -4.38 -12.80
N ASP A 31 -0.97 -5.30 -12.31
CA ASP A 31 -1.79 -6.24 -13.07
C ASP A 31 -3.24 -6.12 -12.61
N ALA A 32 -3.90 -5.03 -13.02
CA ALA A 32 -5.23 -4.69 -12.52
C ALA A 32 -6.20 -5.89 -12.53
N PRO A 33 -6.93 -6.15 -11.43
CA PRO A 33 -7.14 -5.27 -10.27
C PRO A 33 -6.03 -5.31 -9.19
N ARG A 34 -4.93 -6.00 -9.40
CA ARG A 34 -3.86 -6.20 -8.43
C ARG A 34 -2.69 -5.26 -8.64
N ILE A 35 -2.03 -4.93 -7.56
CA ILE A 35 -0.81 -4.14 -7.51
C ILE A 35 0.18 -4.80 -6.57
N ARG A 36 1.46 -4.77 -6.93
CA ARG A 36 2.53 -5.42 -6.17
C ARG A 36 3.63 -4.43 -5.83
N MET A 37 4.11 -4.52 -4.60
CA MET A 37 5.23 -3.74 -4.08
C MET A 37 6.33 -4.64 -3.55
N ARG A 38 7.54 -4.09 -3.44
CA ARG A 38 8.72 -4.72 -2.87
C ARG A 38 9.35 -3.84 -1.80
N VAL A 39 9.83 -4.47 -0.73
CA VAL A 39 10.78 -3.89 0.21
C VAL A 39 12.07 -4.70 0.21
N PRO A 40 13.26 -4.06 0.10
CA PRO A 40 14.52 -4.77 0.13
C PRO A 40 14.80 -5.30 1.53
N TYR A 41 15.43 -6.47 1.60
CA TYR A 41 15.97 -6.98 2.87
C TYR A 41 17.12 -6.08 3.35
N ARG A 42 17.04 -5.61 4.60
CA ARG A 42 18.10 -4.82 5.24
C ARG A 42 18.26 -5.26 6.68
N SER A 43 19.48 -5.16 7.22
CA SER A 43 19.77 -5.54 8.60
C SER A 43 18.96 -4.73 9.63
N GLU A 44 18.70 -3.44 9.35
CA GLU A 44 17.88 -2.58 10.21
C GLU A 44 16.40 -2.98 10.28
N PHE A 45 15.94 -3.87 9.39
CA PHE A 45 14.57 -4.38 9.37
C PHE A 45 14.38 -5.69 10.13
N ILE A 46 15.47 -6.26 10.64
CA ILE A 46 15.45 -7.51 11.40
C ILE A 46 14.75 -7.30 12.74
N GLY A 47 13.75 -8.13 13.02
CA GLY A 47 13.04 -8.16 14.29
C GLY A 47 13.66 -9.12 15.30
N ASP A 48 14.22 -10.23 14.81
CA ASP A 48 14.92 -11.22 15.61
C ASP A 48 16.38 -11.34 15.16
N PRO A 49 17.32 -10.80 15.95
CA PRO A 49 18.74 -10.79 15.55
C PRO A 49 19.37 -12.19 15.47
N ASP A 50 18.82 -13.19 16.15
CA ASP A 50 19.37 -14.54 16.13
C ASP A 50 19.02 -15.28 14.84
N SER A 51 17.83 -15.08 14.30
CA SER A 51 17.35 -15.73 13.08
C SER A 51 17.49 -14.87 11.82
N GLY A 52 17.57 -13.54 11.96
CA GLY A 52 17.56 -12.61 10.83
C GLY A 52 16.18 -12.39 10.22
N VAL A 53 15.11 -12.81 10.90
CA VAL A 53 13.72 -12.64 10.45
C VAL A 53 13.31 -11.18 10.52
N LEU A 54 12.66 -10.70 9.46
CA LEU A 54 12.13 -9.34 9.39
C LEU A 54 11.07 -9.09 10.47
N SER A 55 11.05 -7.85 10.99
CA SER A 55 10.07 -7.45 11.99
C SER A 55 8.64 -7.50 11.45
N GLY A 56 7.69 -7.91 12.30
CA GLY A 56 6.27 -7.90 11.95
C GLY A 56 5.74 -6.50 11.64
N GLY A 57 6.32 -5.46 12.26
CA GLY A 57 5.98 -4.07 11.98
C GLY A 57 6.32 -3.63 10.55
N LEU A 58 7.41 -4.11 9.97
CA LEU A 58 7.73 -3.88 8.56
C LEU A 58 6.70 -4.56 7.65
N VAL A 59 6.34 -5.80 7.96
CA VAL A 59 5.34 -6.57 7.20
C VAL A 59 4.00 -5.84 7.18
N SER A 60 3.51 -5.40 8.34
CA SER A 60 2.25 -4.67 8.43
C SER A 60 2.29 -3.31 7.73
N THR A 61 3.41 -2.60 7.79
CA THR A 61 3.59 -1.33 7.07
C THR A 61 3.53 -1.54 5.55
N LEU A 62 4.17 -2.58 5.04
CA LEU A 62 4.12 -2.91 3.62
C LEU A 62 2.70 -3.29 3.18
N LEU A 63 1.99 -4.10 3.97
CA LEU A 63 0.61 -4.49 3.71
C LEU A 63 -0.34 -3.29 3.70
N ASP A 64 -0.17 -2.35 4.63
CA ASP A 64 -0.98 -1.13 4.68
C ASP A 64 -0.75 -0.27 3.44
N HIS A 65 0.51 -0.07 3.06
CA HIS A 65 0.84 0.79 1.94
C HIS A 65 0.41 0.20 0.59
N VAL A 66 0.68 -1.09 0.34
CA VAL A 66 0.22 -1.75 -0.90
C VAL A 66 -1.31 -1.79 -0.97
N GLY A 67 -1.97 -1.92 0.19
CA GLY A 67 -3.43 -1.80 0.29
C GLY A 67 -3.94 -0.45 -0.19
N GLY A 68 -3.36 0.65 0.29
CA GLY A 68 -3.68 2.00 -0.17
C GLY A 68 -3.42 2.20 -1.67
N MET A 69 -2.33 1.64 -2.19
CA MET A 69 -2.02 1.66 -3.62
C MET A 69 -3.10 0.96 -4.44
N SER A 70 -3.65 -0.16 -3.95
CA SER A 70 -4.74 -0.88 -4.61
C SER A 70 -6.05 -0.08 -4.62
N VAL A 71 -6.28 0.76 -3.61
CA VAL A 71 -7.44 1.67 -3.59
C VAL A 71 -7.33 2.72 -4.69
N TRP A 72 -6.16 3.34 -4.86
CA TRP A 72 -5.96 4.30 -5.96
C TRP A 72 -6.12 3.64 -7.33
N LEU A 73 -5.63 2.41 -7.49
CA LEU A 73 -5.82 1.65 -8.72
C LEU A 73 -7.32 1.40 -9.00
N ALA A 74 -8.11 1.03 -7.97
CA ALA A 74 -9.54 0.80 -8.09
C ALA A 74 -10.34 2.09 -8.33
N LEU A 75 -9.93 3.21 -7.70
CA LEU A 75 -10.49 4.55 -7.95
C LEU A 75 -10.14 5.07 -9.34
N ASN A 76 -9.13 4.51 -9.95
CA ASN A 76 -8.54 4.95 -11.21
C ASN A 76 -8.06 6.42 -11.20
N GLN A 77 -7.71 6.91 -10.02
CA GLN A 77 -7.20 8.27 -9.77
C GLN A 77 -6.52 8.35 -8.40
N PHE A 78 -5.63 9.34 -8.24
CA PHE A 78 -5.14 9.71 -6.91
C PHE A 78 -6.20 10.49 -6.15
N GLN A 79 -6.47 10.09 -4.93
CA GLN A 79 -7.40 10.76 -4.01
C GLN A 79 -6.92 10.55 -2.57
N SER A 80 -7.23 11.50 -1.69
CA SER A 80 -6.91 11.35 -0.27
C SER A 80 -7.67 10.17 0.33
N ILE A 81 -6.93 9.25 0.93
CA ILE A 81 -7.46 8.07 1.64
C ILE A 81 -6.79 7.95 3.01
N ALA A 82 -7.45 7.28 3.93
CA ALA A 82 -6.85 6.93 5.22
C ALA A 82 -7.28 5.53 5.63
N THR A 83 -6.36 4.78 6.23
CA THR A 83 -6.65 3.47 6.81
C THR A 83 -7.59 3.64 7.99
N LEU A 84 -8.74 3.00 7.94
CA LEU A 84 -9.72 3.00 9.02
C LEU A 84 -9.51 1.82 9.94
N ASP A 85 -9.27 0.64 9.38
CA ASP A 85 -9.07 -0.61 10.09
C ASP A 85 -8.20 -1.54 9.27
N MET A 86 -7.34 -2.31 9.94
CA MET A 86 -6.54 -3.33 9.29
C MET A 86 -6.30 -4.50 10.25
N ARG A 87 -6.70 -5.68 9.83
CA ARG A 87 -6.34 -6.95 10.48
C ARG A 87 -5.22 -7.61 9.70
N VAL A 88 -4.20 -8.05 10.41
CA VAL A 88 -3.08 -8.82 9.86
C VAL A 88 -3.00 -10.17 10.55
N ASP A 89 -3.01 -11.24 9.77
CA ASP A 89 -2.74 -12.60 10.21
C ASP A 89 -1.30 -12.96 9.79
N TYR A 90 -0.42 -13.12 10.78
CA TYR A 90 0.96 -13.56 10.56
C TYR A 90 0.99 -15.08 10.55
N MET A 91 1.38 -15.66 9.42
CA MET A 91 1.21 -17.11 9.18
C MET A 91 2.51 -17.88 9.36
N ARG A 92 3.64 -17.26 9.04
CA ARG A 92 4.99 -17.83 9.17
C ARG A 92 6.04 -16.72 9.22
N ALA A 93 7.26 -17.06 9.62
CA ALA A 93 8.39 -16.16 9.54
C ALA A 93 8.80 -15.91 8.08
N ALA A 94 9.18 -14.67 7.76
CA ALA A 94 9.78 -14.35 6.48
C ALA A 94 11.17 -14.99 6.38
N ALA A 95 11.54 -15.46 5.18
CA ALA A 95 12.86 -16.08 4.97
C ALA A 95 13.97 -15.03 5.12
N PRO A 96 14.98 -15.26 5.99
CA PRO A 96 16.09 -14.34 6.16
C PRO A 96 16.84 -14.11 4.85
N GLY A 97 17.32 -12.88 4.62
CA GLY A 97 18.11 -12.52 3.45
C GLY A 97 17.33 -12.29 2.16
N LYS A 98 16.03 -12.50 2.17
CA LYS A 98 15.16 -12.28 0.99
C LYS A 98 14.38 -11.00 1.09
N ASP A 99 14.25 -10.30 -0.03
CA ASP A 99 13.29 -9.19 -0.16
C ASP A 99 11.87 -9.67 0.10
N LEU A 100 11.03 -8.79 0.62
CA LEU A 100 9.63 -9.08 0.84
C LEU A 100 8.79 -8.39 -0.24
N LEU A 101 7.89 -9.14 -0.83
CA LEU A 101 6.86 -8.66 -1.74
C LEU A 101 5.53 -8.53 -1.01
N ALA A 102 4.69 -7.63 -1.47
CA ALA A 102 3.29 -7.62 -1.09
C ALA A 102 2.42 -7.34 -2.31
N GLU A 103 1.30 -8.03 -2.39
CA GLU A 103 0.29 -7.87 -3.43
C GLU A 103 -1.04 -7.53 -2.77
N ALA A 104 -1.80 -6.61 -3.37
CA ALA A 104 -3.11 -6.22 -2.88
C ALA A 104 -4.13 -6.05 -4.00
N GLU A 105 -5.39 -6.25 -3.64
CA GLU A 105 -6.54 -5.93 -4.47
C GLU A 105 -7.64 -5.24 -3.65
N CYS A 106 -8.21 -4.18 -4.18
CA CYS A 106 -9.44 -3.60 -3.68
C CYS A 106 -10.61 -4.42 -4.23
N TYR A 107 -11.22 -5.25 -3.39
CA TYR A 107 -12.28 -6.17 -3.81
C TYR A 107 -13.70 -5.57 -3.69
N ARG A 108 -13.81 -4.45 -2.98
CA ARG A 108 -15.07 -3.72 -2.83
C ARG A 108 -14.79 -2.23 -2.69
N LEU A 109 -15.47 -1.44 -3.50
CA LEU A 109 -15.38 0.01 -3.50
C LEU A 109 -16.79 0.61 -3.48
N ASN A 110 -17.01 1.61 -2.62
CA ASN A 110 -18.19 2.47 -2.64
C ASN A 110 -17.77 3.95 -2.54
N ARG A 111 -18.72 4.86 -2.39
CA ARG A 111 -18.45 6.31 -2.42
C ARG A 111 -17.52 6.82 -1.31
N THR A 112 -17.45 6.13 -0.18
CA THR A 112 -16.75 6.59 1.03
C THR A 112 -15.75 5.60 1.58
N MET A 113 -15.83 4.35 1.15
CA MET A 113 -15.05 3.24 1.70
C MET A 113 -14.48 2.36 0.61
N ALA A 114 -13.28 1.85 0.85
CA ALA A 114 -12.66 0.79 0.08
C ALA A 114 -12.28 -0.38 0.99
N PHE A 115 -12.50 -1.61 0.52
CA PHE A 115 -12.18 -2.84 1.23
C PHE A 115 -11.12 -3.60 0.44
N VAL A 116 -10.04 -3.97 1.12
CA VAL A 116 -8.82 -4.48 0.50
C VAL A 116 -8.41 -5.80 1.12
N ARG A 117 -7.87 -6.70 0.30
CA ARG A 117 -7.11 -7.88 0.73
C ARG A 117 -5.67 -7.72 0.25
N ALA A 118 -4.73 -8.13 1.08
CA ALA A 118 -3.33 -8.12 0.72
C ALA A 118 -2.57 -9.31 1.30
N TRP A 119 -1.49 -9.70 0.64
CA TRP A 119 -0.62 -10.82 1.02
C TRP A 119 0.84 -10.36 0.95
N ALA A 120 1.62 -10.70 1.96
CA ALA A 120 3.07 -10.53 1.97
C ALA A 120 3.74 -11.88 1.79
N PHE A 121 4.76 -11.95 0.94
CA PHE A 121 5.44 -13.20 0.55
C PHE A 121 6.82 -12.90 -0.01
N GLU A 122 7.66 -13.91 -0.16
CA GLU A 122 8.96 -13.77 -0.83
C GLU A 122 8.88 -14.14 -2.32
N GLU A 123 8.18 -15.22 -2.67
CA GLU A 123 8.17 -15.78 -4.02
C GLU A 123 6.76 -15.81 -4.64
N THR A 124 5.76 -16.28 -3.88
CA THR A 124 4.39 -16.44 -4.37
C THR A 124 3.35 -16.09 -3.31
N PRO A 125 2.25 -15.41 -3.68
CA PRO A 125 1.16 -15.14 -2.76
C PRO A 125 0.43 -16.39 -2.27
N ASP A 126 0.62 -17.55 -2.90
CA ASP A 126 0.06 -18.83 -2.47
C ASP A 126 0.70 -19.37 -1.20
N ASN A 127 1.90 -18.90 -0.84
CA ASN A 127 2.59 -19.21 0.40
C ASN A 127 2.94 -17.93 1.17
N PRO A 128 1.95 -17.25 1.73
CA PRO A 128 2.17 -15.94 2.35
C PRO A 128 2.86 -16.03 3.71
N VAL A 129 3.68 -15.03 4.01
CA VAL A 129 4.19 -14.72 5.35
C VAL A 129 3.06 -14.20 6.22
N ALA A 130 2.24 -13.32 5.65
CA ALA A 130 1.10 -12.71 6.30
C ALA A 130 0.03 -12.36 5.27
N ALA A 131 -1.21 -12.30 5.73
CA ALA A 131 -2.34 -11.81 4.96
C ALA A 131 -3.08 -10.73 5.75
N SER A 132 -3.69 -9.79 5.04
CA SER A 132 -4.46 -8.73 5.68
C SER A 132 -5.80 -8.50 5.00
N GLN A 133 -6.75 -8.02 5.81
CA GLN A 133 -7.97 -7.37 5.36
C GLN A 133 -8.02 -5.98 5.96
N ALA A 134 -8.32 -4.98 5.14
CA ALA A 134 -8.33 -3.60 5.56
C ALA A 134 -9.51 -2.83 4.97
N ALA A 135 -9.91 -1.78 5.67
CA ALA A 135 -10.87 -0.80 5.22
C ALA A 135 -10.20 0.58 5.19
N TYR A 136 -10.43 1.30 4.10
CA TYR A 136 -9.92 2.67 3.90
C TYR A 136 -11.10 3.62 3.75
N ILE A 137 -11.01 4.78 4.38
CA ILE A 137 -11.95 5.86 4.13
C ILE A 137 -11.43 6.70 2.96
N ILE A 138 -12.35 7.09 2.07
CA ILE A 138 -12.06 7.92 0.92
C ILE A 138 -12.55 9.33 1.25
N HIS A 139 -11.60 10.27 1.33
CA HIS A 139 -11.93 11.66 1.55
C HIS A 139 -12.37 12.32 0.24
N LYS A 140 -13.52 13.00 0.27
CA LYS A 140 -13.90 13.84 -0.86
C LYS A 140 -12.86 14.95 -1.01
N PRO A 141 -12.51 15.36 -2.25
CA PRO A 141 -11.76 16.59 -2.44
C PRO A 141 -12.44 17.71 -1.68
N ALA A 142 -11.71 18.45 -0.85
CA ALA A 142 -12.23 19.67 -0.25
C ALA A 142 -12.70 20.56 -1.41
N LEU A 143 -13.98 20.96 -1.39
CA LEU A 143 -14.41 22.05 -2.26
C LEU A 143 -13.46 23.21 -1.92
N ARG A 144 -12.64 23.64 -2.88
CA ARG A 144 -11.92 24.89 -2.73
C ARG A 144 -13.01 25.93 -2.51
N ASP A 145 -13.06 26.47 -1.29
CA ASP A 145 -13.90 27.63 -1.02
C ASP A 145 -13.62 28.64 -2.11
N ALA A 146 -14.66 29.00 -2.85
CA ALA A 146 -14.55 30.04 -3.86
C ALA A 146 -14.00 31.27 -3.14
N ASP A 147 -12.86 31.77 -3.63
CA ASP A 147 -12.19 32.97 -3.09
C ASP A 147 -13.22 34.10 -2.93
N PRO A 148 -13.50 34.56 -1.70
CA PRO A 148 -14.48 35.65 -1.50
C PRO A 148 -14.03 36.97 -2.09
N SER A 149 -12.80 37.07 -2.64
CA SER A 149 -12.24 38.31 -3.17
C SER A 149 -12.57 38.62 -4.64
N ALA A 150 -13.34 37.74 -5.33
CA ALA A 150 -13.74 37.97 -6.72
C ALA A 150 -15.07 38.76 -6.89
N GLY A 151 -15.58 39.39 -5.85
CA GLY A 151 -16.82 40.19 -5.84
C GLY A 151 -16.58 41.65 -5.48
N GLY A 152 -15.84 42.36 -6.28
CA GLY A 152 -15.61 43.79 -6.05
C GLY A 152 -15.25 44.55 -7.34
N ARG A 153 -16.29 44.92 -8.12
CA ARG A 153 -16.45 46.25 -8.82
C ARG A 153 -17.78 46.30 -9.52
#